data_a00a19ed6bece7fb5d486f9f47291a37
#
_entry.id   a00a19ed6bece7fb5d486f9f47291a37
#
_cell.length_a   1.000
_cell.length_b   1.000
_cell.length_c   1.000
_cell.angle_alpha   90.00
_cell.angle_beta   90.00
_cell.angle_gamma   90.00
#
_symmetry.space_group_name_H-M   'P 1'
#
loop_
_entity.id
_entity.type
_entity.pdbx_description
1 polymer ?
#
loop_
_entity_poly.entity_id
_entity_poly.type
_entity_poly.pdbx_seq_one_letter_code
_entity_poly.pdbx_strand_id
1 'polypeptide(L)'
;MRDSIRTVLFAVALGVVCAGLLAAASEGLKKRQRDNAEAERWRNIFGVLDVPFDDSAKASALLKLVRTDENPDGKVTQREVRIGPGKDETLTIYEYDHPEAGRLRAIEFHGPGLWGPVEGLLCLRDDLKTVFRVSFYKNEETPGLGAEINTPPFRDQFHGKTIAPAGETPGIRVTKPGAAARNYEVDGISGATLTCDKVEAMLKDISKTIQTHREAIVKEAGR
;
A
#
# COMPACT_ATOMS: atom_id res chain seq x y z
N MET A 1 -28.95 -48.50 14.92
CA MET A 1 -27.56 -48.26 15.40
C MET A 1 -26.50 -48.56 14.35
N ARG A 2 -26.49 -49.72 13.64
CA ARG A 2 -25.46 -50.03 12.60
C ARG A 2 -25.45 -49.01 11.45
N ASP A 3 -26.60 -48.53 10.99
CA ASP A 3 -26.69 -47.61 9.87
C ASP A 3 -26.22 -46.19 10.27
N SER A 4 -26.53 -45.76 11.50
CA SER A 4 -26.02 -44.47 12.02
C SER A 4 -24.49 -44.45 12.14
N ILE A 5 -23.88 -45.58 12.54
CA ILE A 5 -22.42 -45.70 12.63
C ILE A 5 -21.79 -45.67 11.23
N ARG A 6 -22.39 -46.33 10.24
CA ARG A 6 -21.91 -46.29 8.84
C ARG A 6 -21.98 -44.86 8.26
N THR A 7 -23.07 -44.16 8.52
CA THR A 7 -23.22 -42.74 8.07
C THR A 7 -22.15 -41.86 8.68
N VAL A 8 -21.86 -42.00 9.97
CA VAL A 8 -20.81 -41.24 10.64
C VAL A 8 -19.43 -41.53 10.08
N LEU A 9 -19.12 -42.86 9.92
CA LEU A 9 -17.85 -43.27 9.32
C LEU A 9 -17.67 -42.75 7.89
N PHE A 10 -18.72 -42.79 7.08
CA PHE A 10 -18.70 -42.23 5.73
C PHE A 10 -18.45 -40.71 5.74
N ALA A 11 -19.16 -39.97 6.60
CA ALA A 11 -18.98 -38.56 6.73
C ALA A 11 -17.55 -38.17 7.17
N VAL A 12 -16.99 -38.91 8.14
CA VAL A 12 -15.61 -38.71 8.60
C VAL A 12 -14.62 -39.02 7.49
N ALA A 13 -14.78 -40.14 6.79
CA ALA A 13 -13.90 -40.53 5.69
C ALA A 13 -13.94 -39.50 4.55
N LEU A 14 -15.14 -39.03 4.19
CA LEU A 14 -15.29 -37.96 3.19
C LEU A 14 -14.62 -36.65 3.65
N GLY A 15 -14.81 -36.28 4.90
CA GLY A 15 -14.17 -35.10 5.49
C GLY A 15 -12.64 -35.15 5.45
N VAL A 16 -12.06 -36.31 5.80
CA VAL A 16 -10.60 -36.50 5.75
C VAL A 16 -10.08 -36.44 4.31
N VAL A 17 -10.76 -37.06 3.35
CA VAL A 17 -10.38 -37.00 1.93
C VAL A 17 -10.44 -35.53 1.42
N CYS A 18 -11.55 -34.84 1.68
CA CYS A 18 -11.69 -33.44 1.27
C CYS A 18 -10.63 -32.55 1.92
N ALA A 19 -10.38 -32.70 3.22
CA ALA A 19 -9.35 -31.95 3.93
C ALA A 19 -7.94 -32.23 3.36
N GLY A 20 -7.63 -33.46 3.05
CA GLY A 20 -6.36 -33.88 2.44
C GLY A 20 -6.16 -33.26 1.05
N LEU A 21 -7.19 -33.27 0.21
CA LEU A 21 -7.15 -32.69 -1.12
C LEU A 21 -6.98 -31.15 -1.04
N LEU A 22 -7.70 -30.47 -0.15
CA LEU A 22 -7.58 -29.03 0.07
C LEU A 22 -6.19 -28.65 0.59
N ALA A 23 -5.65 -29.42 1.56
CA ALA A 23 -4.31 -29.20 2.09
C ALA A 23 -3.24 -29.37 1.01
N ALA A 24 -3.32 -30.43 0.21
CA ALA A 24 -2.38 -30.69 -0.89
C ALA A 24 -2.44 -29.58 -1.97
N ALA A 25 -3.65 -29.17 -2.35
CA ALA A 25 -3.85 -28.09 -3.30
C ALA A 25 -3.31 -26.75 -2.76
N SER A 26 -3.60 -26.43 -1.49
CA SER A 26 -3.11 -25.22 -0.83
C SER A 26 -1.58 -25.17 -0.79
N GLU A 27 -0.92 -26.26 -0.37
CA GLU A 27 0.55 -26.30 -0.31
C GLU A 27 1.18 -26.21 -1.70
N GLY A 28 0.59 -26.90 -2.70
CA GLY A 28 1.07 -26.83 -4.10
C GLY A 28 0.97 -25.44 -4.74
N LEU A 29 -0.01 -24.64 -4.30
CA LEU A 29 -0.23 -23.28 -4.81
C LEU A 29 0.52 -22.20 -4.05
N LYS A 30 0.99 -22.47 -2.85
CA LYS A 30 1.57 -21.51 -1.91
C LYS A 30 2.75 -20.70 -2.49
N LYS A 31 3.62 -21.38 -3.24
CA LYS A 31 4.74 -20.71 -3.93
C LYS A 31 4.24 -19.72 -4.97
N ARG A 32 3.30 -20.15 -5.84
CA ARG A 32 2.73 -19.27 -6.88
C ARG A 32 2.00 -18.07 -6.29
N GLN A 33 1.28 -18.27 -5.19
CA GLN A 33 0.58 -17.19 -4.48
C GLN A 33 1.58 -16.17 -3.93
N ARG A 34 2.69 -16.61 -3.32
CA ARG A 34 3.76 -15.72 -2.83
C ARG A 34 4.41 -14.95 -3.96
N ASP A 35 4.80 -15.64 -5.04
CA ASP A 35 5.45 -15.00 -6.20
C ASP A 35 4.52 -13.97 -6.85
N ASN A 36 3.21 -14.25 -6.93
CA ASN A 36 2.23 -13.31 -7.46
C ASN A 36 2.02 -12.10 -6.52
N ALA A 37 1.90 -12.33 -5.22
CA ALA A 37 1.75 -11.26 -4.23
C ALA A 37 2.97 -10.34 -4.20
N GLU A 38 4.18 -10.90 -4.31
CA GLU A 38 5.42 -10.12 -4.41
C GLU A 38 5.47 -9.30 -5.70
N ALA A 39 5.10 -9.90 -6.84
CA ALA A 39 5.01 -9.17 -8.10
C ALA A 39 4.01 -8.02 -8.03
N GLU A 40 2.84 -8.24 -7.44
CA GLU A 40 1.82 -7.23 -7.29
C GLU A 40 2.29 -6.07 -6.39
N ARG A 41 2.96 -6.38 -5.28
CA ARG A 41 3.56 -5.36 -4.41
C ARG A 41 4.53 -4.47 -5.18
N TRP A 42 5.45 -5.06 -5.95
CA TRP A 42 6.41 -4.30 -6.74
C TRP A 42 5.76 -3.49 -7.87
N ARG A 43 4.72 -4.01 -8.53
CA ARG A 43 3.94 -3.23 -9.50
C ARG A 43 3.33 -1.98 -8.86
N ASN A 44 2.76 -2.11 -7.67
CA ASN A 44 2.21 -0.96 -6.94
C ASN A 44 3.28 0.07 -6.58
N ILE A 45 4.46 -0.38 -6.12
CA ILE A 45 5.59 0.50 -5.80
C ILE A 45 6.07 1.23 -7.06
N PHE A 46 6.30 0.52 -8.16
CA PHE A 46 6.76 1.12 -9.40
C PHE A 46 5.68 2.02 -10.02
N GLY A 47 4.42 1.62 -9.95
CA GLY A 47 3.31 2.45 -10.42
C GLY A 47 3.18 3.78 -9.69
N VAL A 48 3.38 3.80 -8.37
CA VAL A 48 3.29 5.03 -7.58
C VAL A 48 4.52 5.93 -7.77
N LEU A 49 5.69 5.33 -8.04
CA LEU A 49 6.94 6.03 -8.36
C LEU A 49 7.07 6.42 -9.85
N ASP A 50 6.14 5.98 -10.68
CA ASP A 50 6.18 6.16 -12.14
C ASP A 50 7.43 5.55 -12.80
N VAL A 51 7.90 4.44 -12.28
CA VAL A 51 9.00 3.68 -12.88
C VAL A 51 8.46 2.89 -14.06
N PRO A 52 9.01 3.00 -15.27
CA PRO A 52 8.56 2.18 -16.38
C PRO A 52 8.94 0.71 -16.17
N PHE A 53 7.94 -0.16 -16.27
CA PHE A 53 8.05 -1.62 -16.15
C PHE A 53 7.04 -2.33 -17.05
N ASP A 54 7.23 -3.63 -17.26
CA ASP A 54 6.27 -4.49 -17.96
C ASP A 54 5.26 -5.05 -16.95
N ASP A 55 3.97 -4.70 -17.10
CA ASP A 55 2.88 -5.15 -16.23
C ASP A 55 2.73 -6.69 -16.18
N SER A 56 3.13 -7.38 -17.24
CA SER A 56 3.11 -8.85 -17.32
C SER A 56 4.34 -9.51 -16.69
N ALA A 57 5.33 -8.71 -16.25
CA ALA A 57 6.58 -9.23 -15.72
C ALA A 57 6.37 -10.02 -14.41
N LYS A 58 7.12 -11.11 -14.28
CA LYS A 58 7.18 -11.89 -13.03
C LYS A 58 7.98 -11.13 -11.96
N ALA A 59 7.76 -11.48 -10.68
CA ALA A 59 8.48 -10.90 -9.54
C ALA A 59 10.00 -10.84 -9.76
N SER A 60 10.61 -11.92 -10.26
CA SER A 60 12.05 -11.98 -10.54
C SER A 60 12.57 -10.97 -11.56
N ALA A 61 11.72 -10.55 -12.52
CA ALA A 61 12.07 -9.52 -13.50
C ALA A 61 11.91 -8.11 -12.89
N LEU A 62 10.88 -7.91 -12.07
CA LEU A 62 10.65 -6.65 -11.36
C LEU A 62 11.76 -6.38 -10.33
N LEU A 63 12.22 -7.39 -9.62
CA LEU A 63 13.33 -7.28 -8.65
C LEU A 63 14.64 -6.78 -9.29
N LYS A 64 14.84 -6.97 -10.60
CA LYS A 64 16.00 -6.38 -11.30
C LYS A 64 15.97 -4.85 -11.37
N LEU A 65 14.82 -4.22 -11.13
CA LEU A 65 14.69 -2.77 -11.03
C LEU A 65 14.99 -2.24 -9.63
N VAL A 66 15.13 -3.12 -8.64
CA VAL A 66 15.43 -2.76 -7.25
C VAL A 66 16.95 -2.72 -7.07
N ARG A 67 17.45 -1.63 -6.50
CA ARG A 67 18.85 -1.48 -6.16
C ARG A 67 19.17 -2.22 -4.87
N THR A 68 20.14 -3.11 -4.94
CA THR A 68 20.68 -3.88 -3.81
C THR A 68 22.18 -3.95 -3.95
N ASP A 69 22.88 -4.48 -2.95
CA ASP A 69 24.33 -4.73 -3.02
C ASP A 69 24.70 -5.68 -4.18
N GLU A 70 23.80 -6.63 -4.51
CA GLU A 70 23.95 -7.57 -5.64
C GLU A 70 23.52 -6.97 -6.97
N ASN A 71 22.71 -5.91 -6.96
CA ASN A 71 22.20 -5.22 -8.15
C ASN A 71 22.34 -3.70 -8.00
N PRO A 72 23.55 -3.13 -8.14
CA PRO A 72 23.80 -1.70 -7.99
C PRO A 72 23.17 -0.85 -9.09
N ASP A 73 22.85 -1.44 -10.24
CA ASP A 73 22.23 -0.75 -11.39
C ASP A 73 20.69 -0.64 -11.29
N GLY A 74 20.11 -1.15 -10.20
CA GLY A 74 18.69 -1.00 -9.92
C GLY A 74 18.28 0.47 -9.82
N LYS A 75 17.05 0.78 -10.26
CA LYS A 75 16.51 2.16 -10.30
C LYS A 75 15.89 2.60 -8.99
N VAL A 76 15.25 1.66 -8.28
CA VAL A 76 14.52 1.93 -7.03
C VAL A 76 15.33 1.42 -5.84
N THR A 77 15.55 2.28 -4.86
CA THR A 77 16.21 1.92 -3.60
C THR A 77 15.16 1.74 -2.53
N GLN A 78 15.18 0.60 -1.82
CA GLN A 78 14.37 0.38 -0.63
C GLN A 78 15.22 0.68 0.60
N ARG A 79 14.67 1.43 1.55
CA ARG A 79 15.28 1.75 2.85
C ARG A 79 14.30 1.57 3.98
N GLU A 80 14.82 1.24 5.14
CA GLU A 80 14.10 1.33 6.41
C GLU A 80 14.67 2.48 7.24
N VAL A 81 13.81 3.43 7.60
CA VAL A 81 14.17 4.58 8.45
C VAL A 81 13.56 4.36 9.83
N ARG A 82 14.41 4.32 10.84
CA ARG A 82 13.95 4.18 12.23
C ARG A 82 13.35 5.50 12.72
N ILE A 83 12.13 5.43 13.25
CA ILE A 83 11.35 6.58 13.73
C ILE A 83 11.11 6.57 15.25
N GLY A 84 11.53 5.49 15.94
CA GLY A 84 11.35 5.35 17.38
C GLY A 84 12.27 4.32 18.01
N PRO A 85 12.22 4.13 19.34
CA PRO A 85 13.07 3.21 20.07
C PRO A 85 12.71 1.72 19.88
N GLY A 86 11.50 1.43 19.43
CA GLY A 86 11.02 0.07 19.17
C GLY A 86 11.57 -0.53 17.89
N LYS A 87 11.68 -1.87 17.81
CA LYS A 87 12.09 -2.54 16.59
C LYS A 87 11.08 -2.40 15.43
N ASP A 88 9.82 -2.21 15.78
CA ASP A 88 8.70 -2.09 14.84
C ASP A 88 8.39 -0.63 14.47
N GLU A 89 9.15 0.33 15.02
CA GLU A 89 9.00 1.75 14.72
C GLU A 89 9.92 2.16 13.57
N THR A 90 9.69 1.57 12.40
CA THR A 90 10.41 1.86 11.16
C THR A 90 9.44 2.27 10.05
N LEU A 91 9.89 3.18 9.18
CA LEU A 91 9.22 3.48 7.91
C LEU A 91 9.94 2.80 6.77
N THR A 92 9.21 2.06 5.96
CA THR A 92 9.73 1.55 4.70
C THR A 92 9.55 2.61 3.63
N ILE A 93 10.65 3.00 2.99
CA ILE A 93 10.71 4.06 1.98
C ILE A 93 11.32 3.49 0.71
N TYR A 94 10.70 3.80 -0.41
CA TYR A 94 11.19 3.50 -1.76
C TYR A 94 11.57 4.80 -2.45
N GLU A 95 12.79 4.90 -2.92
CA GLU A 95 13.33 6.11 -3.57
C GLU A 95 13.60 5.84 -5.04
N TYR A 96 13.24 6.81 -5.87
CA TYR A 96 13.50 6.80 -7.30
C TYR A 96 13.83 8.21 -7.79
N ASP A 97 14.91 8.35 -8.55
CA ASP A 97 15.25 9.60 -9.23
C ASP A 97 14.50 9.64 -10.58
N HIS A 98 13.31 10.24 -10.55
CA HIS A 98 12.44 10.35 -11.72
C HIS A 98 12.98 11.41 -12.69
N PRO A 99 13.03 11.14 -14.02
CA PRO A 99 13.65 12.05 -15.00
C PRO A 99 13.09 13.46 -15.01
N GLU A 100 11.79 13.64 -14.80
CA GLU A 100 11.10 14.91 -14.89
C GLU A 100 10.69 15.47 -13.50
N ALA A 101 10.32 14.61 -12.58
CA ALA A 101 9.80 15.00 -11.27
C ALA A 101 10.90 15.18 -10.20
N GLY A 102 12.15 14.78 -10.50
CA GLY A 102 13.24 14.72 -9.53
C GLY A 102 13.10 13.54 -8.58
N ARG A 103 13.70 13.64 -7.40
CA ARG A 103 13.65 12.55 -6.43
C ARG A 103 12.23 12.37 -5.88
N LEU A 104 11.74 11.14 -6.00
CA LEU A 104 10.46 10.68 -5.46
C LEU A 104 10.71 9.72 -4.30
N ARG A 105 9.86 9.80 -3.27
CA ARG A 105 9.87 8.89 -2.12
C ARG A 105 8.48 8.35 -1.89
N ALA A 106 8.29 7.04 -2.10
CA ALA A 106 7.07 6.34 -1.74
C ALA A 106 7.23 5.73 -0.35
N ILE A 107 6.32 6.05 0.55
CA ILE A 107 6.34 5.64 1.96
C ILE A 107 5.14 4.75 2.19
N GLU A 108 5.38 3.56 2.76
CA GLU A 108 4.30 2.65 3.12
C GLU A 108 3.50 3.21 4.30
N PHE A 109 2.19 3.06 4.22
CA PHE A 109 1.29 3.29 5.34
C PHE A 109 0.22 2.19 5.41
N HIS A 110 -0.29 1.97 6.59
CA HIS A 110 -1.37 1.03 6.84
C HIS A 110 -2.26 1.53 7.98
N GLY A 111 -3.47 1.02 8.03
CA GLY A 111 -4.38 1.32 9.12
C GLY A 111 -5.71 0.58 8.99
N PRO A 112 -6.62 0.75 9.95
CA PRO A 112 -7.92 0.11 9.91
C PRO A 112 -8.81 0.77 8.85
N GLY A 113 -9.35 -0.02 7.93
CA GLY A 113 -10.49 0.38 7.11
C GLY A 113 -11.83 0.14 7.85
N LEU A 114 -12.92 0.06 7.09
CA LEU A 114 -14.24 -0.26 7.65
C LEU A 114 -14.42 -1.77 7.87
N TRP A 115 -13.97 -2.59 6.94
CA TRP A 115 -14.15 -4.05 6.97
C TRP A 115 -12.84 -4.81 7.23
N GLY A 116 -11.72 -4.24 6.91
CA GLY A 116 -10.41 -4.86 7.09
C GLY A 116 -9.29 -3.83 7.06
N PRO A 117 -8.03 -4.27 7.13
CA PRO A 117 -6.90 -3.37 7.02
C PRO A 117 -6.79 -2.77 5.61
N VAL A 118 -6.40 -1.50 5.56
CA VAL A 118 -6.00 -0.83 4.32
C VAL A 118 -4.50 -0.62 4.35
N GLU A 119 -3.83 -1.01 3.26
CA GLU A 119 -2.42 -0.76 3.05
C GLU A 119 -2.22 0.10 1.79
N GLY A 120 -1.31 1.05 1.86
CA GLY A 120 -1.08 1.98 0.76
C GLY A 120 0.34 2.51 0.70
N LEU A 121 0.59 3.30 -0.34
CA LEU A 121 1.83 4.00 -0.61
C LEU A 121 1.53 5.48 -0.82
N LEU A 122 2.20 6.34 -0.09
CA LEU A 122 2.16 7.79 -0.27
C LEU A 122 3.48 8.23 -0.91
N CYS A 123 3.43 8.57 -2.19
CA CYS A 123 4.58 9.06 -2.92
C CYS A 123 4.65 10.57 -2.88
N LEU A 124 5.75 11.09 -2.38
CA LEU A 124 6.04 12.50 -2.22
C LEU A 124 7.20 12.93 -3.12
N ARG A 125 7.20 14.20 -3.49
CA ARG A 125 8.36 14.86 -4.10
C ARG A 125 9.47 15.05 -3.06
N ASP A 126 10.63 15.48 -3.50
CA ASP A 126 11.82 15.68 -2.66
C ASP A 126 11.59 16.62 -1.47
N ASP A 127 10.63 17.53 -1.57
CA ASP A 127 10.21 18.43 -0.50
C ASP A 127 9.53 17.76 0.69
N LEU A 128 9.19 16.46 0.59
CA LEU A 128 8.43 15.68 1.57
C LEU A 128 7.11 16.34 2.01
N LYS A 129 6.53 17.13 1.13
CA LYS A 129 5.26 17.85 1.35
C LYS A 129 4.28 17.66 0.21
N THR A 130 4.76 17.72 -1.04
CA THR A 130 3.93 17.66 -2.22
C THR A 130 3.72 16.22 -2.64
N VAL A 131 2.46 15.78 -2.73
CA VAL A 131 2.10 14.45 -3.18
C VAL A 131 2.34 14.34 -4.69
N PHE A 132 3.06 13.32 -5.09
CA PHE A 132 3.19 12.93 -6.48
C PHE A 132 2.08 11.96 -6.88
N ARG A 133 1.92 10.86 -6.12
CA ARG A 133 0.84 9.88 -6.28
C ARG A 133 0.51 9.19 -4.95
N VAL A 134 -0.67 8.56 -4.88
CA VAL A 134 -1.07 7.68 -3.78
C VAL A 134 -1.59 6.35 -4.37
N SER A 135 -1.38 5.28 -3.63
CA SER A 135 -1.98 3.96 -3.94
C SER A 135 -2.56 3.35 -2.67
N PHE A 136 -3.73 2.71 -2.78
CA PHE A 136 -4.36 1.90 -1.73
C PHE A 136 -4.43 0.46 -2.26
N TYR A 137 -3.30 -0.24 -2.29
CA TYR A 137 -3.14 -1.47 -3.02
C TYR A 137 -3.74 -2.71 -2.35
N LYS A 138 -4.10 -2.60 -1.07
CA LYS A 138 -4.78 -3.66 -0.34
C LYS A 138 -5.88 -3.07 0.53
N ASN A 139 -7.08 -3.55 0.35
CA ASN A 139 -8.24 -3.24 1.16
C ASN A 139 -9.30 -4.34 1.03
N GLU A 140 -10.19 -4.42 2.00
CA GLU A 140 -11.32 -5.35 2.04
C GLU A 140 -12.65 -4.58 2.00
N GLU A 141 -12.63 -3.36 1.48
CA GLU A 141 -13.78 -2.48 1.39
C GLU A 141 -14.81 -2.96 0.36
N THR A 142 -16.06 -2.55 0.51
CA THR A 142 -17.16 -2.96 -0.36
C THR A 142 -16.97 -2.40 -1.77
N PRO A 143 -16.99 -3.25 -2.83
CA PRO A 143 -16.98 -2.80 -4.22
C PRO A 143 -18.10 -1.81 -4.55
N GLY A 144 -17.80 -0.78 -5.31
CA GLY A 144 -18.75 0.30 -5.66
C GLY A 144 -18.98 1.32 -4.52
N LEU A 145 -18.37 1.12 -3.35
CA LEU A 145 -18.43 2.01 -2.20
C LEU A 145 -17.00 2.30 -1.69
N GLY A 146 -16.62 1.75 -0.55
CA GLY A 146 -15.30 1.98 0.05
C GLY A 146 -14.12 1.53 -0.82
N ALA A 147 -14.27 0.46 -1.62
CA ALA A 147 -13.22 -0.02 -2.51
C ALA A 147 -12.87 0.99 -3.64
N GLU A 148 -13.73 1.99 -3.88
CA GLU A 148 -13.46 3.06 -4.85
C GLU A 148 -12.24 3.93 -4.48
N ILE A 149 -11.72 3.85 -3.25
CA ILE A 149 -10.43 4.45 -2.88
C ILE A 149 -9.28 3.98 -3.79
N ASN A 150 -9.43 2.82 -4.43
CA ASN A 150 -8.43 2.22 -5.31
C ASN A 150 -8.52 2.70 -6.76
N THR A 151 -9.58 3.41 -7.10
CA THR A 151 -9.84 3.83 -8.48
C THR A 151 -9.12 5.14 -8.84
N PRO A 152 -8.77 5.34 -10.13
CA PRO A 152 -8.14 6.57 -10.58
C PRO A 152 -8.93 7.84 -10.20
N PRO A 153 -10.28 7.92 -10.32
CA PRO A 153 -11.03 9.11 -9.96
C PRO A 153 -10.82 9.60 -8.53
N PHE A 154 -10.56 8.70 -7.59
CA PHE A 154 -10.24 9.07 -6.22
C PHE A 154 -8.73 9.37 -6.05
N ARG A 155 -7.86 8.47 -6.53
CA ARG A 155 -6.40 8.59 -6.34
C ARG A 155 -5.79 9.80 -7.05
N ASP A 156 -6.26 10.13 -8.25
CA ASP A 156 -5.69 11.20 -9.07
C ASP A 156 -5.90 12.59 -8.46
N GLN A 157 -6.89 12.75 -7.60
CA GLN A 157 -7.13 13.98 -6.87
C GLN A 157 -5.97 14.37 -5.94
N PHE A 158 -5.15 13.40 -5.53
CA PHE A 158 -4.03 13.64 -4.61
C PHE A 158 -2.83 14.29 -5.30
N HIS A 159 -2.74 14.22 -6.61
CA HIS A 159 -1.61 14.79 -7.34
C HIS A 159 -1.47 16.28 -7.08
N GLY A 160 -0.26 16.74 -6.69
CA GLY A 160 0.04 18.12 -6.38
C GLY A 160 -0.55 18.65 -5.07
N LYS A 161 -1.30 17.83 -4.31
CA LYS A 161 -1.77 18.22 -2.97
C LYS A 161 -0.60 18.29 -1.98
N THR A 162 -0.78 19.07 -0.91
CA THR A 162 0.21 19.14 0.17
C THR A 162 -0.24 18.38 1.42
N ILE A 163 0.68 17.61 2.01
CA ILE A 163 0.48 16.96 3.31
C ILE A 163 0.87 17.86 4.49
N ALA A 164 1.45 19.04 4.26
CA ALA A 164 1.93 19.94 5.30
C ALA A 164 1.46 21.39 5.02
N PRO A 165 0.15 21.66 5.08
CA PRO A 165 -0.39 22.99 4.87
C PRO A 165 0.08 23.94 5.99
N ALA A 166 0.35 25.20 5.64
CA ALA A 166 0.78 26.19 6.60
C ALA A 166 -0.36 26.53 7.59
N GLY A 167 -0.04 26.47 8.89
CA GLY A 167 -1.01 26.78 9.96
C GLY A 167 -2.06 25.72 10.24
N GLU A 168 -1.97 24.56 9.60
CA GLU A 168 -2.90 23.45 9.77
C GLU A 168 -2.18 22.18 10.26
N THR A 169 -2.94 21.21 10.73
CA THR A 169 -2.40 19.88 11.08
C THR A 169 -1.93 19.16 9.80
N PRO A 170 -0.74 18.53 9.79
CA PRO A 170 -0.30 17.73 8.66
C PRO A 170 -1.32 16.66 8.27
N GLY A 171 -1.49 16.46 6.96
CA GLY A 171 -2.39 15.46 6.39
C GLY A 171 -3.22 16.02 5.24
N ILE A 172 -3.88 15.10 4.54
CA ILE A 172 -4.88 15.45 3.52
C ILE A 172 -6.26 15.19 4.12
N ARG A 173 -7.14 16.17 3.97
CA ARG A 173 -8.54 16.06 4.39
C ARG A 173 -9.36 15.43 3.27
N VAL A 174 -10.24 14.50 3.64
CA VAL A 174 -11.24 13.94 2.73
C VAL A 174 -12.58 14.59 3.01
N THR A 175 -13.04 15.42 2.10
CA THR A 175 -14.29 16.21 2.25
C THR A 175 -15.49 15.43 1.73
N LYS A 176 -16.69 16.03 1.81
CA LYS A 176 -17.86 15.50 1.11
C LYS A 176 -17.63 15.60 -0.41
N PRO A 177 -18.25 14.72 -1.22
CA PRO A 177 -18.14 14.81 -2.67
C PRO A 177 -18.49 16.21 -3.20
N GLY A 178 -17.61 16.78 -4.04
CA GLY A 178 -17.76 18.12 -4.62
C GLY A 178 -17.44 19.27 -3.68
N ALA A 179 -16.89 19.04 -2.49
CA ALA A 179 -16.61 20.08 -1.50
C ALA A 179 -15.11 20.42 -1.33
N ALA A 180 -14.20 19.67 -1.96
CA ALA A 180 -12.77 19.92 -1.90
C ALA A 180 -12.43 21.24 -2.58
N ALA A 181 -11.89 22.22 -1.81
CA ALA A 181 -11.56 23.56 -2.30
C ALA A 181 -10.09 23.94 -2.07
N ARG A 182 -9.40 23.25 -1.15
CA ARG A 182 -8.04 23.60 -0.74
C ARG A 182 -7.01 22.62 -1.32
N ASN A 183 -5.75 23.03 -1.35
CA ASN A 183 -4.65 22.20 -1.87
C ASN A 183 -4.27 21.02 -0.98
N TYR A 184 -4.92 20.86 0.16
CA TYR A 184 -4.81 19.71 1.07
C TYR A 184 -6.16 19.00 1.26
N GLU A 185 -7.10 19.18 0.35
CA GLU A 185 -8.42 18.54 0.37
C GLU A 185 -8.64 17.73 -0.90
N VAL A 186 -9.33 16.60 -0.74
CA VAL A 186 -9.82 15.74 -1.83
C VAL A 186 -11.29 15.42 -1.59
N ASP A 187 -12.04 15.21 -2.65
CA ASP A 187 -13.43 14.80 -2.56
C ASP A 187 -13.54 13.34 -2.12
N GLY A 188 -14.39 13.10 -1.16
CA GLY A 188 -14.75 11.76 -0.69
C GLY A 188 -15.64 11.02 -1.67
N ILE A 189 -15.91 9.77 -1.33
CA ILE A 189 -16.72 8.84 -2.13
C ILE A 189 -18.14 8.83 -1.58
N SER A 190 -19.12 9.04 -2.45
CA SER A 190 -20.53 8.98 -2.08
C SER A 190 -20.90 7.59 -1.53
N GLY A 191 -21.52 7.55 -0.36
CA GLY A 191 -21.92 6.30 0.30
C GLY A 191 -20.80 5.59 1.06
N ALA A 192 -19.55 6.12 1.07
CA ALA A 192 -18.40 5.53 1.73
C ALA A 192 -17.75 6.45 2.79
N THR A 193 -18.55 7.23 3.51
CA THR A 193 -18.08 8.22 4.48
C THR A 193 -17.16 7.60 5.53
N LEU A 194 -17.52 6.44 6.09
CA LEU A 194 -16.71 5.79 7.14
C LEU A 194 -15.34 5.34 6.60
N THR A 195 -15.28 4.82 5.37
CA THR A 195 -14.00 4.49 4.71
C THR A 195 -13.19 5.76 4.48
N CYS A 196 -13.80 6.84 3.99
CA CYS A 196 -13.16 8.13 3.79
C CYS A 196 -12.57 8.70 5.09
N ASP A 197 -13.31 8.63 6.21
CA ASP A 197 -12.83 9.06 7.53
C ASP A 197 -11.61 8.26 7.98
N LYS A 198 -11.59 6.94 7.72
CA LYS A 198 -10.45 6.07 8.02
C LYS A 198 -9.24 6.41 7.17
N VAL A 199 -9.45 6.64 5.86
CA VAL A 199 -8.38 7.08 4.95
C VAL A 199 -7.81 8.42 5.38
N GLU A 200 -8.64 9.40 5.74
CA GLU A 200 -8.18 10.69 6.26
C GLU A 200 -7.33 10.52 7.52
N ALA A 201 -7.77 9.68 8.48
CA ALA A 201 -7.02 9.41 9.70
C ALA A 201 -5.64 8.81 9.40
N MET A 202 -5.57 7.79 8.54
CA MET A 202 -4.29 7.18 8.12
C MET A 202 -3.35 8.19 7.45
N LEU A 203 -3.89 9.01 6.55
CA LEU A 203 -3.10 10.04 5.86
C LEU A 203 -2.60 11.12 6.81
N LYS A 204 -3.38 11.48 7.83
CA LYS A 204 -2.92 12.39 8.89
C LYS A 204 -1.80 11.79 9.71
N ASP A 205 -1.92 10.54 10.13
CA ASP A 205 -0.92 9.87 10.96
C ASP A 205 0.40 9.73 10.22
N ILE A 206 0.39 9.22 8.98
CA ILE A 206 1.62 9.10 8.19
C ILE A 206 2.22 10.47 7.87
N SER A 207 1.41 11.48 7.55
CA SER A 207 1.90 12.83 7.26
C SER A 207 2.57 13.47 8.48
N LYS A 208 1.97 13.31 9.65
CA LYS A 208 2.57 13.75 10.92
C LYS A 208 3.90 13.06 11.18
N THR A 209 3.96 11.75 10.99
CA THR A 209 5.18 10.95 11.14
C THR A 209 6.28 11.43 10.21
N ILE A 210 5.96 11.64 8.92
CA ILE A 210 6.91 12.15 7.93
C ILE A 210 7.44 13.53 8.32
N GLN A 211 6.58 14.44 8.74
CA GLN A 211 7.01 15.80 9.11
C GLN A 211 7.84 15.81 10.40
N THR A 212 7.52 14.94 11.38
CA THR A 212 8.28 14.81 12.63
C THR A 212 9.68 14.23 12.39
N HIS A 213 9.81 13.26 11.48
CA HIS A 213 11.08 12.55 11.22
C HIS A 213 11.73 12.95 9.89
N ARG A 214 11.38 14.13 9.37
CA ARG A 214 11.84 14.63 8.07
C ARG A 214 13.36 14.59 7.93
N GLU A 215 14.10 15.03 8.94
CA GLU A 215 15.56 15.05 8.92
C GLU A 215 16.15 13.63 8.79
N ALA A 216 15.59 12.65 9.50
CA ALA A 216 16.01 11.26 9.40
C ALA A 216 15.72 10.68 7.99
N ILE A 217 14.56 11.01 7.42
CA ILE A 217 14.17 10.59 6.07
C ILE A 217 15.13 11.15 5.01
N VAL A 218 15.57 12.42 5.15
CA VAL A 218 16.47 13.07 4.19
C VAL A 218 17.93 12.66 4.40
N LYS A 219 18.37 12.52 5.66
CA LYS A 219 19.79 12.37 6.01
C LYS A 219 20.42 11.04 5.60
N GLU A 220 19.64 9.97 5.49
CA GLU A 220 20.13 8.65 5.08
C GLU A 220 20.19 8.45 3.55
N ALA A 221 19.81 9.47 2.77
CA ALA A 221 19.93 9.45 1.30
C ALA A 221 21.37 9.71 0.80
N GLY A 222 22.32 9.90 1.69
CA GLY A 222 23.69 10.38 1.38
C GLY A 222 24.82 9.38 1.65
N ARG A 223 24.57 8.05 1.64
CA ARG A 223 25.66 7.04 1.70
C ARG A 223 25.56 6.05 0.56
#